data_c2cbfd5eba50e8cc67d3b14b582d2347
#
_entry.id   c2cbfd5eba50e8cc67d3b14b582d2347
#
_cell.length_a   1.000
_cell.length_b   1.000
_cell.length_c   1.000
_cell.angle_alpha   90.00
_cell.angle_beta   90.00
_cell.angle_gamma   90.00
#
_symmetry.space_group_name_H-M   'P 1'
#
loop_
_entity.id
_entity.type
_entity.pdbx_description
1 polymer ?
#
loop_
_entity_poly.entity_id
_entity_poly.type
_entity_poly.pdbx_seq_one_letter_code
_entity_poly.pdbx_strand_id
1 'polypeptide(L)'
;CDYGLKEMLMDGNGNVMPMASLYFMTDIGLYGKTDAGDMQDDFANKITPTSGMKGGGDENAMSRFWDRTWNSVTFANTIISNVGKVEGLDPTLRDEYLGRAYFHRAYAYYHGVLLFGDIPLITKLIEVPKQNYKSTSKEAIFQMLVHDLEFAVKHVSPQKEIGYIGTVNQEACKQLLIKCYLVVGEYQKAEQLATDLINNHGLALMNAPFGTNVSSGNPETWPVERNVIWDLHRGVNITDASNTEMIMPILNYYAEGFISYPQMRAMCVHWSNGIIRDPHNLGSPTYNYARTAGEYDAKLDWVRAMGRGIGCFRTSYHYNQTIWNYDGETDWQDMRHNREIGNWMEMTDLKYNNPNSAYYGKNMMLYAPEDYYDPESGDLLVRKGDLLCSDTIRSWFPTPLYKVYILDQNAEENMGANQFNGATKGNSVSNGNLYLFRLAETYLLRAEAKFYQGNPIGAAEDVNVVRRRANAKKMFTTVTIGDIADERARELYLEEWRQPELTRISWCLARSGQPDEWGETYNLSTWDKQSGTDLNGGSYWYKRTTRYNIFNHGPIVSNKELNYQVDKRNLFWPIPNSAITANTGARLRQNYGYDGYDEAIPMFTNWEEAVADEELTK
;
A
#
# COMPACT_ATOMS: atom_id res chain seq x y z
N CYS A 1 8.16 -4.66 -19.77
CA CYS A 1 7.08 -5.05 -18.85
C CYS A 1 7.48 -4.83 -17.39
N ASP A 2 8.64 -5.32 -16.93
CA ASP A 2 9.11 -5.13 -15.53
C ASP A 2 9.20 -3.66 -15.13
N TYR A 3 9.55 -2.77 -16.06
CA TYR A 3 9.50 -1.33 -15.86
C TYR A 3 8.09 -0.84 -15.52
N GLY A 4 7.04 -1.41 -16.13
CA GLY A 4 5.65 -1.07 -15.83
C GLY A 4 5.26 -1.35 -14.38
N LEU A 5 5.74 -2.45 -13.77
CA LEU A 5 5.54 -2.73 -12.35
C LEU A 5 6.17 -1.65 -11.47
N LYS A 6 7.40 -1.23 -11.78
CA LYS A 6 8.08 -0.14 -11.08
C LYS A 6 7.32 1.17 -11.24
N GLU A 7 6.88 1.49 -12.46
CA GLU A 7 6.13 2.72 -12.73
C GLU A 7 4.86 2.87 -11.91
N MET A 8 4.12 1.79 -11.65
CA MET A 8 2.91 1.84 -10.81
C MET A 8 3.22 2.26 -9.37
N LEU A 9 4.43 2.00 -8.89
CA LEU A 9 4.89 2.33 -7.54
C LEU A 9 5.70 3.62 -7.48
N MET A 10 6.21 4.10 -8.63
CA MET A 10 7.06 5.29 -8.69
C MET A 10 6.31 6.56 -8.35
N ASP A 11 7.01 7.41 -7.64
CA ASP A 11 6.66 8.81 -7.54
C ASP A 11 7.06 9.58 -8.81
N GLY A 12 6.19 10.46 -9.24
CA GLY A 12 6.55 11.54 -10.12
C GLY A 12 7.19 12.67 -9.33
N ASN A 13 6.97 13.82 -9.41
CA ASN A 13 7.57 14.96 -8.73
C ASN A 13 6.90 15.26 -7.37
N GLY A 14 7.47 14.76 -6.30
CA GLY A 14 7.55 15.42 -4.99
C GLY A 14 6.31 15.52 -4.12
N ASN A 15 5.08 15.43 -4.58
CA ASN A 15 3.90 15.62 -3.73
C ASN A 15 2.73 14.66 -4.00
N VAL A 16 2.67 14.04 -5.16
CA VAL A 16 1.78 12.92 -5.40
C VAL A 16 2.48 11.66 -4.94
N MET A 17 1.92 11.02 -3.97
CA MET A 17 2.43 9.81 -3.37
C MET A 17 1.54 8.64 -3.81
N PRO A 18 1.80 8.01 -4.97
CA PRO A 18 0.87 7.03 -5.52
C PRO A 18 0.54 5.94 -4.51
N MET A 19 1.55 5.33 -3.89
CA MET A 19 1.32 4.29 -2.89
C MET A 19 0.53 4.81 -1.68
N ALA A 20 0.83 6.01 -1.17
CA ALA A 20 0.11 6.58 -0.05
C ALA A 20 -1.36 6.83 -0.36
N SER A 21 -1.69 7.24 -1.61
CA SER A 21 -3.07 7.48 -2.02
C SER A 21 -3.96 6.24 -1.97
N LEU A 22 -3.36 5.04 -2.07
CA LEU A 22 -4.06 3.76 -1.93
C LEU A 22 -4.43 3.41 -0.48
N TYR A 23 -4.05 4.26 0.46
CA TYR A 23 -4.35 4.11 1.89
C TYR A 23 -5.20 5.25 2.45
N PHE A 24 -5.34 6.38 1.75
CA PHE A 24 -5.99 7.58 2.29
C PHE A 24 -7.46 7.41 2.66
N MET A 25 -8.18 6.55 1.98
CA MET A 25 -9.60 6.25 2.22
C MET A 25 -9.77 4.81 2.69
N THR A 26 -9.10 4.43 3.79
CA THR A 26 -9.15 3.05 4.28
C THR A 26 -9.33 2.99 5.79
N ASP A 27 -9.62 1.81 6.29
CA ASP A 27 -9.73 1.51 7.71
C ASP A 27 -8.44 1.81 8.49
N ILE A 28 -7.26 1.71 7.85
CA ILE A 28 -5.96 1.84 8.51
C ILE A 28 -5.27 3.18 8.29
N GLY A 29 -5.84 4.08 7.47
CA GLY A 29 -5.15 5.33 7.23
C GLY A 29 -5.97 6.45 6.60
N LEU A 30 -5.38 7.64 6.68
CA LEU A 30 -5.95 8.89 6.18
C LEU A 30 -4.86 9.85 5.70
N TYR A 31 -5.25 10.88 4.97
CA TYR A 31 -4.33 11.93 4.55
C TYR A 31 -3.93 12.80 5.75
N GLY A 32 -2.62 12.93 5.99
CA GLY A 32 -2.09 13.56 7.19
C GLY A 32 -1.45 14.94 7.00
N LYS A 33 -1.21 15.38 5.75
CA LYS A 33 -0.50 16.65 5.47
C LYS A 33 -1.42 17.86 5.62
N THR A 34 -1.72 18.23 6.86
CA THR A 34 -2.67 19.27 7.27
C THR A 34 -2.28 20.69 6.88
N ASP A 35 -1.02 20.96 6.53
CA ASP A 35 -0.51 22.26 6.08
C ASP A 35 -0.53 22.44 4.54
N ALA A 36 -1.01 21.43 3.80
CA ALA A 36 -1.17 21.54 2.36
C ALA A 36 -2.32 22.50 2.01
N GLY A 37 -2.13 23.33 0.97
CA GLY A 37 -3.17 24.22 0.48
C GLY A 37 -4.38 23.49 -0.11
N ASP A 38 -4.16 22.26 -0.56
CA ASP A 38 -5.12 21.32 -1.13
C ASP A 38 -5.32 20.09 -0.24
N MET A 39 -5.53 20.31 1.06
CA MET A 39 -5.77 19.26 2.05
C MET A 39 -6.84 18.27 1.56
N GLN A 40 -6.49 16.98 1.59
CA GLN A 40 -7.36 15.88 1.18
C GLN A 40 -8.11 15.30 2.38
N ASP A 41 -9.04 16.04 2.94
CA ASP A 41 -9.91 15.62 4.04
C ASP A 41 -11.32 15.28 3.57
N ASP A 42 -11.84 15.99 2.58
CA ASP A 42 -13.19 15.83 2.04
C ASP A 42 -13.16 15.11 0.68
N PHE A 43 -12.94 13.82 0.69
CA PHE A 43 -12.95 13.00 -0.52
C PHE A 43 -14.33 12.90 -1.14
N ALA A 44 -15.39 12.98 -0.33
CA ALA A 44 -16.77 12.90 -0.78
C ALA A 44 -17.10 13.99 -1.80
N ASN A 45 -16.62 15.23 -1.57
CA ASN A 45 -16.91 16.37 -2.44
C ASN A 45 -15.75 16.70 -3.40
N LYS A 46 -14.51 16.45 -3.01
CA LYS A 46 -13.34 16.83 -3.81
C LYS A 46 -12.99 15.84 -4.93
N ILE A 47 -13.35 14.55 -4.78
CA ILE A 47 -13.09 13.56 -5.83
C ILE A 47 -14.20 13.64 -6.90
N THR A 48 -13.84 14.13 -8.07
CA THR A 48 -14.70 14.21 -9.25
C THR A 48 -13.94 13.71 -10.50
N PRO A 49 -14.63 13.42 -11.61
CA PRO A 49 -13.97 13.03 -12.86
C PRO A 49 -12.94 14.06 -13.37
N THR A 50 -13.10 15.33 -12.99
CA THR A 50 -12.24 16.44 -13.43
C THR A 50 -11.11 16.73 -12.45
N SER A 51 -11.39 16.70 -11.14
CA SER A 51 -10.40 17.04 -10.11
C SER A 51 -9.55 15.84 -9.68
N GLY A 52 -10.15 14.64 -9.64
CA GLY A 52 -9.50 13.45 -9.09
C GLY A 52 -8.97 13.67 -7.67
N MET A 53 -7.88 12.97 -7.33
CA MET A 53 -7.20 13.11 -6.05
C MET A 53 -5.89 13.89 -6.25
N LYS A 54 -5.86 15.13 -5.79
CA LYS A 54 -4.67 15.99 -5.85
C LYS A 54 -3.90 15.92 -4.54
N GLY A 55 -2.60 15.79 -4.63
CA GLY A 55 -1.71 15.71 -3.47
C GLY A 55 -0.63 16.78 -3.50
N GLY A 56 -0.98 18.06 -3.35
CA GLY A 56 -0.01 19.15 -3.20
C GLY A 56 0.82 19.43 -4.45
N GLY A 57 0.17 19.73 -5.56
CA GLY A 57 0.75 20.04 -6.87
C GLY A 57 -0.27 19.81 -7.98
N ASP A 58 0.13 20.01 -9.21
CA ASP A 58 -0.76 19.83 -10.38
C ASP A 58 -1.02 18.34 -10.71
N GLU A 59 -0.30 17.42 -10.09
CA GLU A 59 -0.45 15.99 -10.35
C GLU A 59 -1.63 15.39 -9.61
N ASN A 60 -2.37 14.57 -10.34
CA ASN A 60 -3.55 13.85 -9.90
C ASN A 60 -3.22 12.35 -9.78
N ALA A 61 -3.25 11.80 -8.56
CA ALA A 61 -2.93 10.40 -8.32
C ALA A 61 -3.82 9.44 -9.14
N MET A 62 -5.12 9.75 -9.26
CA MET A 62 -6.07 8.91 -10.00
C MET A 62 -5.75 8.87 -11.49
N SER A 63 -5.54 10.05 -12.13
CA SER A 63 -5.14 10.10 -13.54
C SER A 63 -3.83 9.36 -13.78
N ARG A 64 -2.90 9.47 -12.84
CA ARG A 64 -1.62 8.77 -12.91
C ARG A 64 -1.79 7.25 -12.90
N PHE A 65 -2.59 6.68 -11.98
CA PHE A 65 -2.88 5.24 -11.99
C PHE A 65 -3.60 4.81 -13.25
N TRP A 66 -4.51 5.63 -13.77
CA TRP A 66 -5.14 5.41 -15.07
C TRP A 66 -4.11 5.29 -16.20
N ASP A 67 -3.25 6.28 -16.36
CA ASP A 67 -2.23 6.31 -17.41
C ASP A 67 -1.24 5.13 -17.28
N ARG A 68 -0.83 4.80 -16.06
CA ARG A 68 0.07 3.69 -15.78
C ARG A 68 -0.54 2.32 -16.10
N THR A 69 -1.82 2.16 -15.85
CA THR A 69 -2.55 0.94 -16.24
C THR A 69 -2.42 0.73 -17.74
N TRP A 70 -2.70 1.76 -18.55
CA TRP A 70 -2.63 1.64 -20.01
C TRP A 70 -1.21 1.50 -20.55
N ASN A 71 -0.24 2.16 -19.96
CA ASN A 71 1.15 1.95 -20.32
C ASN A 71 1.58 0.49 -20.08
N SER A 72 1.25 -0.07 -18.92
CA SER A 72 1.57 -1.46 -18.59
C SER A 72 0.86 -2.45 -19.53
N VAL A 73 -0.41 -2.21 -19.83
CA VAL A 73 -1.18 -3.01 -20.82
C VAL A 73 -0.52 -2.91 -22.19
N THR A 74 -0.09 -1.73 -22.63
CA THR A 74 0.58 -1.54 -23.93
C THR A 74 1.89 -2.31 -24.00
N PHE A 75 2.71 -2.28 -22.94
CA PHE A 75 3.96 -3.06 -22.91
C PHE A 75 3.70 -4.57 -23.01
N ALA A 76 2.72 -5.08 -22.28
CA ALA A 76 2.32 -6.49 -22.36
C ALA A 76 1.79 -6.86 -23.74
N ASN A 77 0.88 -6.06 -24.27
CA ASN A 77 0.28 -6.29 -25.59
C ASN A 77 1.30 -6.20 -26.73
N THR A 78 2.39 -5.43 -26.57
CA THR A 78 3.50 -5.41 -27.54
C THR A 78 4.14 -6.79 -27.67
N ILE A 79 4.38 -7.48 -26.55
CA ILE A 79 4.92 -8.86 -26.58
C ILE A 79 3.86 -9.82 -27.14
N ILE A 80 2.64 -9.79 -26.63
CA ILE A 80 1.53 -10.67 -27.02
C ILE A 80 1.30 -10.61 -28.52
N SER A 81 1.31 -9.43 -29.12
CA SER A 81 1.06 -9.25 -30.56
C SER A 81 2.23 -9.64 -31.47
N ASN A 82 3.45 -9.74 -30.94
CA ASN A 82 4.65 -9.88 -31.76
C ASN A 82 5.47 -11.15 -31.47
N VAL A 83 5.38 -11.75 -30.29
CA VAL A 83 6.22 -12.90 -29.93
C VAL A 83 6.03 -14.09 -30.91
N GLY A 84 4.81 -14.30 -31.38
CA GLY A 84 4.50 -15.35 -32.39
C GLY A 84 5.08 -15.08 -33.79
N LYS A 85 5.53 -13.85 -34.07
CA LYS A 85 6.11 -13.44 -35.36
C LYS A 85 7.63 -13.61 -35.41
N VAL A 86 8.26 -13.96 -34.28
CA VAL A 86 9.72 -14.13 -34.20
C VAL A 86 10.13 -15.44 -34.85
N GLU A 87 10.81 -15.36 -36.00
CA GLU A 87 11.28 -16.51 -36.71
C GLU A 87 12.35 -17.30 -35.95
N GLY A 88 12.24 -18.64 -35.93
CA GLY A 88 13.21 -19.50 -35.24
C GLY A 88 13.14 -19.52 -33.73
N LEU A 89 12.20 -18.83 -33.11
CA LEU A 89 12.00 -18.88 -31.67
C LEU A 89 11.45 -20.25 -31.25
N ASP A 90 12.09 -20.88 -30.28
CA ASP A 90 11.62 -22.13 -29.71
C ASP A 90 10.18 -22.01 -29.20
N PRO A 91 9.28 -22.95 -29.50
CA PRO A 91 7.87 -22.87 -29.07
C PRO A 91 7.68 -22.79 -27.57
N THR A 92 8.50 -23.49 -26.79
CA THR A 92 8.43 -23.47 -25.30
C THR A 92 8.82 -22.09 -24.77
N LEU A 93 9.90 -21.53 -25.33
CA LEU A 93 10.37 -20.18 -24.94
C LEU A 93 9.37 -19.10 -25.39
N ARG A 94 8.75 -19.27 -26.56
CA ARG A 94 7.66 -18.39 -27.05
C ARG A 94 6.50 -18.37 -26.04
N ASP A 95 6.05 -19.57 -25.63
CA ASP A 95 4.91 -19.70 -24.72
C ASP A 95 5.25 -19.19 -23.31
N GLU A 96 6.52 -19.31 -22.88
CA GLU A 96 7.01 -18.70 -21.65
C GLU A 96 6.98 -17.17 -21.70
N TYR A 97 7.48 -16.55 -22.79
CA TYR A 97 7.39 -15.09 -22.96
C TYR A 97 5.95 -14.60 -23.03
N LEU A 98 5.08 -15.35 -23.69
CA LEU A 98 3.65 -15.05 -23.77
C LEU A 98 3.01 -15.12 -22.37
N GLY A 99 3.32 -16.15 -21.59
CA GLY A 99 2.83 -16.30 -20.22
C GLY A 99 3.28 -15.16 -19.31
N ARG A 100 4.53 -14.74 -19.41
CA ARG A 100 5.05 -13.56 -18.67
C ARG A 100 4.32 -12.27 -19.09
N ALA A 101 4.06 -12.09 -20.37
CA ALA A 101 3.31 -10.93 -20.85
C ALA A 101 1.84 -10.96 -20.36
N TYR A 102 1.22 -12.12 -20.31
CA TYR A 102 -0.11 -12.29 -19.72
C TYR A 102 -0.14 -11.96 -18.23
N PHE A 103 0.88 -12.35 -17.48
CA PHE A 103 0.99 -11.93 -16.08
C PHE A 103 1.02 -10.41 -15.94
N HIS A 104 1.85 -9.70 -16.71
CA HIS A 104 1.94 -8.25 -16.66
C HIS A 104 0.62 -7.55 -17.04
N ARG A 105 -0.05 -8.06 -18.07
CA ARG A 105 -1.38 -7.57 -18.46
C ARG A 105 -2.40 -7.81 -17.35
N ALA A 106 -2.42 -9.00 -16.79
CA ALA A 106 -3.32 -9.35 -15.70
C ALA A 106 -3.07 -8.51 -14.45
N TYR A 107 -1.82 -8.25 -14.09
CA TYR A 107 -1.47 -7.41 -12.96
C TYR A 107 -1.96 -5.96 -13.15
N ALA A 108 -1.78 -5.39 -14.34
CA ALA A 108 -2.25 -4.05 -14.65
C ALA A 108 -3.79 -3.95 -14.59
N TYR A 109 -4.50 -4.90 -15.21
CA TYR A 109 -5.97 -4.94 -15.16
C TYR A 109 -6.53 -5.26 -13.78
N TYR A 110 -5.89 -6.13 -13.00
CA TYR A 110 -6.28 -6.42 -11.63
C TYR A 110 -6.42 -5.14 -10.81
N HIS A 111 -5.38 -4.30 -10.81
CA HIS A 111 -5.40 -3.03 -10.08
C HIS A 111 -6.28 -1.98 -10.78
N GLY A 112 -6.25 -1.91 -12.10
CA GLY A 112 -7.08 -0.98 -12.87
C GLY A 112 -8.57 -1.20 -12.61
N VAL A 113 -9.04 -2.44 -12.62
CA VAL A 113 -10.45 -2.78 -12.36
C VAL A 113 -10.83 -2.54 -10.90
N LEU A 114 -9.97 -2.91 -9.95
CA LEU A 114 -10.27 -2.69 -8.52
C LEU A 114 -10.26 -1.22 -8.11
N LEU A 115 -9.63 -0.34 -8.90
CA LEU A 115 -9.65 1.11 -8.69
C LEU A 115 -10.75 1.80 -9.51
N PHE A 116 -10.97 1.40 -10.77
CA PHE A 116 -11.81 2.15 -11.71
C PHE A 116 -13.06 1.38 -12.19
N GLY A 117 -13.31 0.17 -11.71
CA GLY A 117 -14.50 -0.60 -12.07
C GLY A 117 -14.52 -1.05 -13.54
N ASP A 118 -15.60 -0.70 -14.24
CA ASP A 118 -15.83 -1.09 -15.63
C ASP A 118 -14.99 -0.22 -16.60
N ILE A 119 -13.91 -0.78 -17.12
CA ILE A 119 -12.92 -0.07 -17.98
C ILE A 119 -12.83 -0.70 -19.37
N PRO A 120 -12.24 -0.04 -20.37
CA PRO A 120 -11.99 -0.67 -21.67
C PRO A 120 -11.13 -1.93 -21.55
N LEU A 121 -11.42 -2.95 -22.35
CA LEU A 121 -10.56 -4.12 -22.50
C LEU A 121 -9.77 -4.00 -23.80
N ILE A 122 -8.43 -3.96 -23.68
CA ILE A 122 -7.50 -3.85 -24.81
C ILE A 122 -6.56 -5.05 -24.75
N THR A 123 -6.64 -5.93 -25.76
CA THR A 123 -5.93 -7.22 -25.74
C THR A 123 -4.79 -7.30 -26.76
N LYS A 124 -4.65 -6.29 -27.61
CA LYS A 124 -3.66 -6.21 -28.69
C LYS A 124 -2.89 -4.89 -28.66
N LEU A 125 -1.75 -4.85 -29.32
CA LEU A 125 -1.06 -3.61 -29.61
C LEU A 125 -1.92 -2.73 -30.52
N ILE A 126 -2.12 -1.48 -30.11
CA ILE A 126 -2.85 -0.49 -30.91
C ILE A 126 -1.87 0.09 -31.92
N GLU A 127 -2.04 -0.28 -33.19
CA GLU A 127 -1.20 0.20 -34.30
C GLU A 127 -1.76 1.45 -34.98
N VAL A 128 -3.06 1.71 -34.83
CA VAL A 128 -3.76 2.85 -35.40
C VAL A 128 -4.54 3.58 -34.30
N PRO A 129 -4.51 4.92 -34.23
CA PRO A 129 -5.25 5.66 -33.22
C PRO A 129 -6.75 5.29 -33.22
N LYS A 130 -7.26 4.91 -32.05
CA LYS A 130 -8.65 4.53 -31.83
C LYS A 130 -9.31 5.49 -30.85
N GLN A 131 -10.54 5.93 -31.15
CA GLN A 131 -11.31 6.86 -30.33
C GLN A 131 -12.75 6.36 -30.06
N ASN A 132 -12.98 5.07 -30.20
CA ASN A 132 -14.30 4.44 -30.04
C ASN A 132 -14.27 3.28 -29.04
N TYR A 133 -13.51 3.43 -27.96
CA TYR A 133 -13.48 2.45 -26.88
C TYR A 133 -14.83 2.37 -26.17
N LYS A 134 -15.22 1.14 -25.81
CA LYS A 134 -16.37 0.85 -24.95
C LYS A 134 -15.88 0.28 -23.64
N SER A 135 -16.58 0.53 -22.54
CA SER A 135 -16.31 -0.14 -21.28
C SER A 135 -16.60 -1.64 -21.40
N THR A 136 -15.87 -2.45 -20.68
CA THR A 136 -16.11 -3.88 -20.46
C THR A 136 -16.37 -4.09 -18.98
N SER A 137 -17.34 -4.94 -18.65
CA SER A 137 -17.67 -5.19 -17.26
C SER A 137 -16.50 -5.78 -16.50
N LYS A 138 -16.33 -5.37 -15.25
CA LYS A 138 -15.29 -5.88 -14.34
C LYS A 138 -15.33 -7.41 -14.24
N GLU A 139 -16.52 -8.00 -14.27
CA GLU A 139 -16.70 -9.45 -14.28
C GLU A 139 -16.07 -10.09 -15.52
N ALA A 140 -16.36 -9.55 -16.70
CA ALA A 140 -15.82 -10.07 -17.97
C ALA A 140 -14.30 -9.91 -18.02
N ILE A 141 -13.76 -8.78 -17.54
CA ILE A 141 -12.31 -8.58 -17.47
C ILE A 141 -11.69 -9.65 -16.56
N PHE A 142 -12.21 -9.87 -15.34
CA PHE A 142 -11.64 -10.89 -14.44
C PHE A 142 -11.71 -12.31 -15.00
N GLN A 143 -12.74 -12.66 -15.77
CA GLN A 143 -12.76 -13.95 -16.52
C GLN A 143 -11.59 -14.05 -17.50
N MET A 144 -11.29 -12.99 -18.24
CA MET A 144 -10.11 -12.95 -19.11
C MET A 144 -8.81 -13.05 -18.31
N LEU A 145 -8.69 -12.37 -17.15
CA LEU A 145 -7.48 -12.47 -16.31
C LEU A 145 -7.24 -13.90 -15.84
N VAL A 146 -8.30 -14.63 -15.48
CA VAL A 146 -8.19 -16.04 -15.12
C VAL A 146 -7.68 -16.85 -16.32
N HIS A 147 -8.25 -16.66 -17.50
CA HIS A 147 -7.79 -17.33 -18.74
C HIS A 147 -6.30 -17.06 -19.01
N ASP A 148 -5.87 -15.81 -18.96
CA ASP A 148 -4.48 -15.41 -19.20
C ASP A 148 -3.53 -16.05 -18.16
N LEU A 149 -3.92 -16.04 -16.89
CA LEU A 149 -3.09 -16.54 -15.81
C LEU A 149 -3.06 -18.07 -15.73
N GLU A 150 -4.14 -18.79 -16.12
CA GLU A 150 -4.10 -20.24 -16.25
C GLU A 150 -3.09 -20.66 -17.34
N PHE A 151 -3.02 -19.91 -18.45
CA PHE A 151 -1.97 -20.12 -19.46
C PHE A 151 -0.58 -19.81 -18.86
N ALA A 152 -0.41 -18.69 -18.17
CA ALA A 152 0.86 -18.30 -17.58
C ALA A 152 1.37 -19.33 -16.56
N VAL A 153 0.52 -19.82 -15.68
CA VAL A 153 0.87 -20.88 -14.70
C VAL A 153 1.35 -22.15 -15.38
N LYS A 154 0.81 -22.48 -16.56
CA LYS A 154 1.18 -23.69 -17.30
C LYS A 154 2.53 -23.57 -18.01
N HIS A 155 2.89 -22.37 -18.49
CA HIS A 155 4.01 -22.19 -19.42
C HIS A 155 5.19 -21.41 -18.85
N VAL A 156 5.01 -20.63 -17.77
CA VAL A 156 6.10 -19.89 -17.12
C VAL A 156 6.87 -20.84 -16.20
N SER A 157 8.19 -20.79 -16.29
CA SER A 157 9.09 -21.61 -15.48
C SER A 157 9.05 -21.21 -14.00
N PRO A 158 9.19 -22.17 -13.06
CA PRO A 158 9.34 -21.87 -11.64
C PRO A 158 10.66 -21.17 -11.33
N GLN A 159 10.71 -20.38 -10.24
CA GLN A 159 11.90 -19.58 -9.87
C GLN A 159 13.19 -20.40 -9.81
N LYS A 160 13.13 -21.65 -9.33
CA LYS A 160 14.29 -22.54 -9.24
C LYS A 160 14.94 -22.89 -10.60
N GLU A 161 14.21 -22.73 -11.70
CA GLU A 161 14.68 -23.00 -13.07
C GLU A 161 15.11 -21.70 -13.79
N ILE A 162 14.84 -20.53 -13.19
CA ILE A 162 15.20 -19.23 -13.71
C ILE A 162 16.53 -18.80 -13.09
N GLY A 163 17.53 -18.46 -13.91
CA GLY A 163 18.89 -18.15 -13.45
C GLY A 163 19.06 -16.81 -12.75
N TYR A 164 17.99 -15.99 -12.63
CA TYR A 164 18.02 -14.67 -11.99
C TYR A 164 16.69 -14.34 -11.31
N ILE A 165 16.76 -13.52 -10.28
CA ILE A 165 15.62 -13.09 -9.47
C ILE A 165 15.02 -11.81 -10.07
N GLY A 166 13.70 -11.60 -9.90
CA GLY A 166 12.99 -10.38 -10.32
C GLY A 166 12.30 -10.49 -11.67
N THR A 167 12.45 -11.59 -12.37
CA THR A 167 11.63 -11.93 -13.54
C THR A 167 10.35 -12.64 -13.08
N VAL A 168 9.27 -12.47 -13.83
CA VAL A 168 8.01 -13.20 -13.60
C VAL A 168 8.28 -14.70 -13.62
N ASN A 169 7.94 -15.37 -12.54
CA ASN A 169 8.06 -16.79 -12.32
C ASN A 169 6.67 -17.45 -12.17
N GLN A 170 6.63 -18.78 -12.18
CA GLN A 170 5.39 -19.54 -12.04
C GLN A 170 4.67 -19.26 -10.72
N GLU A 171 5.43 -19.12 -9.63
CA GLU A 171 4.90 -18.85 -8.29
C GLU A 171 4.17 -17.51 -8.25
N ALA A 172 4.70 -16.47 -8.90
CA ALA A 172 4.03 -15.17 -9.01
C ALA A 172 2.75 -15.27 -9.84
N CYS A 173 2.77 -16.04 -10.95
CA CYS A 173 1.56 -16.30 -11.74
C CYS A 173 0.48 -16.99 -10.90
N LYS A 174 0.85 -18.00 -10.10
CA LYS A 174 -0.07 -18.68 -9.17
C LYS A 174 -0.64 -17.72 -8.13
N GLN A 175 0.20 -16.87 -7.52
CA GLN A 175 -0.21 -15.92 -6.52
C GLN A 175 -1.27 -14.94 -7.05
N LEU A 176 -1.06 -14.38 -8.24
CA LEU A 176 -2.04 -13.49 -8.87
C LEU A 176 -3.31 -14.23 -9.30
N LEU A 177 -3.18 -15.46 -9.80
CA LEU A 177 -4.33 -16.31 -10.17
C LEU A 177 -5.21 -16.64 -8.96
N ILE A 178 -4.61 -16.92 -7.78
CA ILE A 178 -5.36 -17.13 -6.54
C ILE A 178 -6.25 -15.90 -6.25
N LYS A 179 -5.69 -14.69 -6.36
CA LYS A 179 -6.46 -13.44 -6.15
C LYS A 179 -7.61 -13.30 -7.17
N CYS A 180 -7.38 -13.66 -8.43
CA CYS A 180 -8.41 -13.64 -9.47
C CYS A 180 -9.48 -14.71 -9.23
N TYR A 181 -9.12 -15.93 -8.85
CA TYR A 181 -10.07 -16.98 -8.48
C TYR A 181 -11.00 -16.57 -7.34
N LEU A 182 -10.47 -15.87 -6.32
CA LEU A 182 -11.31 -15.34 -5.23
C LEU A 182 -12.37 -14.38 -5.77
N VAL A 183 -12.00 -13.47 -6.68
CA VAL A 183 -12.93 -12.50 -7.27
C VAL A 183 -14.02 -13.19 -8.11
N VAL A 184 -13.67 -14.17 -8.91
CA VAL A 184 -14.65 -14.86 -9.76
C VAL A 184 -15.46 -15.94 -9.04
N GLY A 185 -15.17 -16.18 -7.73
CA GLY A 185 -15.90 -17.13 -6.90
C GLY A 185 -15.42 -18.58 -6.98
N GLU A 186 -14.27 -18.82 -7.58
CA GLU A 186 -13.64 -20.14 -7.68
C GLU A 186 -12.81 -20.46 -6.40
N TYR A 187 -13.48 -20.37 -5.25
CA TYR A 187 -12.81 -20.45 -3.93
C TYR A 187 -12.07 -21.76 -3.70
N GLN A 188 -12.62 -22.88 -4.19
CA GLN A 188 -11.97 -24.18 -4.08
C GLN A 188 -10.67 -24.23 -4.92
N LYS A 189 -10.67 -23.67 -6.13
CA LYS A 189 -9.46 -23.58 -6.95
C LYS A 189 -8.43 -22.66 -6.30
N ALA A 190 -8.87 -21.53 -5.71
CA ALA A 190 -7.98 -20.64 -4.99
C ALA A 190 -7.30 -21.35 -3.80
N GLU A 191 -8.04 -22.09 -2.99
CA GLU A 191 -7.53 -22.89 -1.86
C GLU A 191 -6.53 -23.96 -2.33
N GLN A 192 -6.87 -24.70 -3.38
CA GLN A 192 -6.02 -25.75 -3.94
C GLN A 192 -4.70 -25.18 -4.48
N LEU A 193 -4.78 -24.09 -5.24
CA LEU A 193 -3.60 -23.45 -5.83
C LEU A 193 -2.70 -22.81 -4.75
N ALA A 194 -3.29 -22.20 -3.71
CA ALA A 194 -2.55 -21.69 -2.58
C ALA A 194 -1.87 -22.84 -1.79
N THR A 195 -2.56 -23.96 -1.62
CA THR A 195 -2.02 -25.17 -0.98
C THR A 195 -0.84 -25.75 -1.76
N ASP A 196 -0.95 -25.77 -3.09
CA ASP A 196 0.15 -26.19 -3.97
C ASP A 196 1.36 -25.26 -3.83
N LEU A 197 1.14 -23.95 -3.85
CA LEU A 197 2.19 -22.94 -3.70
C LEU A 197 2.91 -23.06 -2.34
N ILE A 198 2.18 -23.31 -1.27
CA ILE A 198 2.73 -23.49 0.08
C ILE A 198 3.55 -24.78 0.18
N ASN A 199 3.11 -25.88 -0.42
CA ASN A 199 3.65 -27.19 -0.13
C ASN A 199 4.69 -27.70 -1.14
N ASN A 200 4.62 -27.24 -2.40
CA ASN A 200 5.31 -27.92 -3.52
C ASN A 200 6.39 -27.07 -4.19
N HIS A 201 6.60 -25.81 -3.76
CA HIS A 201 7.54 -24.88 -4.40
C HIS A 201 8.81 -24.59 -3.60
N GLY A 202 9.01 -25.28 -2.47
CA GLY A 202 10.17 -25.06 -1.59
C GLY A 202 10.11 -23.75 -0.81
N LEU A 203 8.95 -23.10 -0.79
CA LEU A 203 8.70 -21.88 -0.03
C LEU A 203 8.43 -22.21 1.44
N ALA A 204 8.89 -21.35 2.34
CA ALA A 204 8.61 -21.44 3.77
C ALA A 204 8.64 -20.05 4.41
N LEU A 205 7.81 -19.83 5.44
CA LEU A 205 7.92 -18.59 6.22
C LEU A 205 9.25 -18.54 6.93
N MET A 206 9.91 -17.39 6.88
CA MET A 206 11.12 -17.14 7.65
C MET A 206 10.75 -17.06 9.13
N ASN A 207 11.43 -17.81 9.98
CA ASN A 207 11.16 -17.94 11.41
C ASN A 207 12.37 -17.64 12.31
N ALA A 208 13.52 -17.31 11.72
CA ALA A 208 14.74 -16.92 12.39
C ALA A 208 15.44 -15.80 11.59
N PRO A 209 16.32 -15.01 12.22
CA PRO A 209 17.14 -14.02 11.52
C PRO A 209 17.95 -14.65 10.38
N PHE A 210 18.06 -13.92 9.26
CA PHE A 210 18.72 -14.40 8.05
C PHE A 210 19.36 -13.25 7.26
N GLY A 211 20.14 -13.61 6.23
CA GLY A 211 20.77 -12.63 5.34
C GLY A 211 21.73 -11.69 6.07
N THR A 212 21.88 -10.50 5.54
CA THR A 212 22.78 -9.48 6.08
C THR A 212 22.12 -8.70 7.22
N ASN A 213 22.83 -8.52 8.34
CA ASN A 213 22.40 -7.64 9.41
C ASN A 213 22.65 -6.18 9.01
N VAL A 214 21.57 -5.46 8.67
CA VAL A 214 21.63 -4.05 8.29
C VAL A 214 21.16 -3.19 9.46
N SER A 215 22.09 -2.68 10.26
CA SER A 215 21.83 -1.83 11.41
C SER A 215 22.64 -0.53 11.42
N SER A 216 23.47 -0.31 10.40
CA SER A 216 24.52 0.73 10.40
C SER A 216 24.03 2.18 10.37
N GLY A 217 22.77 2.44 10.23
CA GLY A 217 22.20 3.81 10.21
C GLY A 217 21.38 4.16 11.44
N ASN A 218 21.17 3.20 12.35
CA ASN A 218 20.35 3.46 13.52
C ASN A 218 21.04 4.43 14.47
N PRO A 219 20.30 5.38 15.08
CA PRO A 219 20.81 6.11 16.21
C PRO A 219 21.24 5.14 17.32
N GLU A 220 22.37 5.43 17.99
CA GLU A 220 22.87 4.56 19.07
C GLU A 220 21.85 4.37 20.20
N THR A 221 20.91 5.29 20.34
CA THR A 221 19.84 5.24 21.34
C THR A 221 18.62 4.45 20.90
N TRP A 222 18.57 3.94 19.67
CA TRP A 222 17.46 3.12 19.20
C TRP A 222 17.73 1.64 19.43
N PRO A 223 16.93 0.94 20.24
CA PRO A 223 17.19 -0.46 20.61
C PRO A 223 16.71 -1.42 19.53
N VAL A 224 17.41 -1.48 18.41
CA VAL A 224 17.10 -2.49 17.40
C VAL A 224 17.80 -3.80 17.74
N GLU A 225 17.03 -4.79 18.14
CA GLU A 225 17.49 -6.17 18.23
C GLU A 225 17.22 -6.90 16.91
N ARG A 226 18.23 -7.56 16.38
CA ARG A 226 18.09 -8.34 15.16
C ARG A 226 17.04 -9.43 15.33
N ASN A 227 16.02 -9.40 14.48
CA ASN A 227 14.94 -10.38 14.49
C ASN A 227 14.45 -10.65 13.06
N VAL A 228 13.66 -11.72 12.88
CA VAL A 228 13.19 -12.14 11.56
C VAL A 228 12.30 -11.09 10.87
N ILE A 229 11.49 -10.36 11.63
CA ILE A 229 10.63 -9.31 11.06
C ILE A 229 11.47 -8.15 10.54
N TRP A 230 12.53 -7.78 11.26
CA TRP A 230 13.49 -6.78 10.80
C TRP A 230 14.20 -7.22 9.53
N ASP A 231 14.77 -8.42 9.52
CA ASP A 231 15.52 -8.94 8.38
C ASP A 231 14.67 -9.09 7.12
N LEU A 232 13.40 -9.53 7.25
CA LEU A 232 12.46 -9.65 6.13
C LEU A 232 12.27 -8.33 5.33
N HIS A 233 12.39 -7.19 6.00
CA HIS A 233 12.09 -5.89 5.39
C HIS A 233 13.35 -5.09 5.02
N ARG A 234 14.53 -5.71 5.10
CA ARG A 234 15.76 -5.09 4.58
C ARG A 234 15.87 -5.33 3.08
N GLY A 235 16.02 -4.26 2.30
CA GLY A 235 16.06 -4.34 0.84
C GLY A 235 17.06 -5.37 0.30
N VAL A 236 18.23 -5.49 0.94
CA VAL A 236 19.26 -6.49 0.57
C VAL A 236 18.84 -7.92 0.86
N ASN A 237 18.05 -8.14 1.91
CA ASN A 237 17.64 -9.49 2.34
C ASN A 237 16.43 -10.00 1.56
N ILE A 238 15.69 -9.13 0.88
CA ILE A 238 14.54 -9.53 0.05
C ILE A 238 14.98 -10.52 -1.03
N THR A 239 16.15 -10.29 -1.62
CA THR A 239 16.71 -11.14 -2.68
C THR A 239 17.83 -12.07 -2.18
N ASP A 240 18.04 -12.19 -0.88
CA ASP A 240 18.99 -13.13 -0.30
C ASP A 240 18.57 -14.58 -0.59
N ALA A 241 19.54 -15.44 -0.93
CA ALA A 241 19.29 -16.83 -1.30
C ALA A 241 18.67 -17.66 -0.15
N SER A 242 18.84 -17.24 1.10
CA SER A 242 18.20 -17.88 2.25
C SER A 242 16.76 -17.45 2.49
N ASN A 243 16.26 -16.44 1.78
CA ASN A 243 14.89 -15.96 1.91
C ASN A 243 13.90 -16.89 1.20
N THR A 244 13.43 -17.88 1.91
CA THR A 244 12.44 -18.84 1.39
C THR A 244 11.00 -18.30 1.36
N GLU A 245 10.76 -17.11 1.89
CA GLU A 245 9.43 -16.50 1.91
C GLU A 245 9.15 -15.67 0.66
N MET A 246 10.17 -15.23 -0.06
CA MET A 246 10.06 -14.39 -1.25
C MET A 246 9.50 -15.18 -2.43
N ILE A 247 8.40 -14.70 -3.01
CA ILE A 247 7.81 -15.23 -4.25
C ILE A 247 8.30 -14.40 -5.44
N MET A 248 8.13 -13.09 -5.40
CA MET A 248 8.60 -12.18 -6.44
C MET A 248 8.94 -10.81 -5.85
N PRO A 249 10.17 -10.30 -6.06
CA PRO A 249 10.54 -8.94 -5.67
C PRO A 249 10.32 -7.96 -6.80
N ILE A 250 10.24 -6.68 -6.45
CA ILE A 250 10.53 -5.56 -7.34
C ILE A 250 11.97 -5.15 -7.08
N LEU A 251 12.82 -5.35 -8.08
CA LEU A 251 14.23 -5.00 -7.99
C LEU A 251 14.45 -3.50 -8.10
N ASN A 252 15.24 -2.96 -7.19
CA ASN A 252 15.59 -1.55 -7.18
C ASN A 252 17.05 -1.38 -6.75
N TYR A 253 17.95 -1.46 -7.72
CA TYR A 253 19.39 -1.34 -7.50
C TYR A 253 19.91 0.03 -7.89
N TYR A 254 20.77 0.59 -7.06
CA TYR A 254 21.43 1.87 -7.31
C TYR A 254 22.21 1.89 -8.63
N ALA A 255 22.92 0.81 -8.94
CA ALA A 255 23.79 0.72 -10.13
C ALA A 255 23.05 0.79 -11.47
N GLU A 256 21.75 0.50 -11.50
CA GLU A 256 20.92 0.47 -12.71
C GLU A 256 20.06 1.74 -12.90
N GLY A 257 20.37 2.83 -12.17
CA GLY A 257 19.48 3.99 -12.15
C GLY A 257 18.25 3.70 -11.30
N PHE A 258 18.44 3.69 -9.99
CA PHE A 258 17.37 3.38 -9.05
C PHE A 258 16.22 4.38 -9.10
N ILE A 259 15.08 3.88 -8.76
CA ILE A 259 13.89 4.66 -8.52
C ILE A 259 13.85 5.00 -7.04
N SER A 260 13.80 6.28 -6.75
CA SER A 260 13.49 6.74 -5.41
C SER A 260 12.04 6.42 -5.09
N TYR A 261 11.80 5.75 -3.95
CA TYR A 261 10.46 5.57 -3.39
C TYR A 261 10.23 6.56 -2.24
N PRO A 262 9.84 7.81 -2.51
CA PRO A 262 9.51 8.75 -1.46
C PRO A 262 8.26 8.33 -0.67
N GLN A 263 7.57 7.27 -1.10
CA GLN A 263 6.44 6.67 -0.41
C GLN A 263 6.75 6.36 1.05
N MET A 264 7.91 5.75 1.32
CA MET A 264 8.29 5.42 2.70
C MET A 264 8.43 6.67 3.55
N ARG A 265 9.01 7.73 3.00
CA ARG A 265 9.07 9.03 3.65
C ARG A 265 7.70 9.65 3.88
N ALA A 266 6.80 9.54 2.89
CA ALA A 266 5.43 10.03 2.99
C ALA A 266 4.62 9.30 4.05
N MET A 267 4.90 8.01 4.25
CA MET A 267 4.24 7.12 5.20
C MET A 267 4.86 7.19 6.61
N CYS A 268 5.94 7.93 6.80
CA CYS A 268 6.54 8.16 8.10
C CYS A 268 6.05 9.47 8.72
N VAL A 269 5.87 9.47 10.04
CA VAL A 269 5.46 10.66 10.82
C VAL A 269 6.39 11.85 10.57
N HIS A 270 5.85 13.07 10.52
CA HIS A 270 6.63 14.30 10.34
C HIS A 270 7.22 14.77 11.67
N TRP A 271 8.11 13.98 12.22
CA TRP A 271 8.69 14.17 13.56
C TRP A 271 9.77 15.28 13.62
N SER A 272 10.30 15.70 12.49
CA SER A 272 11.42 16.65 12.40
C SER A 272 10.99 18.10 12.15
N ASN A 273 9.72 18.42 12.34
CA ASN A 273 9.19 19.76 12.12
C ASN A 273 9.24 20.59 13.41
N GLY A 274 9.53 21.90 13.31
CA GLY A 274 9.49 22.86 14.40
C GLY A 274 8.12 23.06 15.08
N ILE A 275 7.09 22.31 14.66
CA ILE A 275 5.80 22.22 15.33
C ILE A 275 5.82 21.37 16.60
N ILE A 276 6.88 20.57 16.79
CA ILE A 276 7.14 19.85 18.04
C ILE A 276 8.11 20.70 18.86
N ARG A 277 7.74 21.01 20.10
CA ARG A 277 8.51 21.83 21.02
C ARG A 277 8.82 21.07 22.29
N ASP A 278 9.89 21.48 22.95
CA ASP A 278 10.18 21.03 24.31
C ASP A 278 9.33 21.81 25.34
N PRO A 279 9.32 21.39 26.62
CA PRO A 279 8.58 22.10 27.67
C PRO A 279 9.02 23.56 27.90
N HIS A 280 10.18 23.98 27.44
CA HIS A 280 10.66 25.36 27.47
C HIS A 280 10.38 26.11 26.15
N ASN A 281 9.40 25.67 25.38
CA ASN A 281 8.96 26.29 24.12
C ASN A 281 10.02 26.34 23.01
N LEU A 282 11.10 25.56 23.11
CA LEU A 282 12.13 25.49 22.11
C LEU A 282 11.79 24.42 21.05
N GLY A 283 11.88 24.76 19.76
CA GLY A 283 11.63 23.82 18.67
C GLY A 283 12.58 22.63 18.74
N SER A 284 12.03 21.42 18.74
CA SER A 284 12.79 20.16 18.83
C SER A 284 11.89 18.96 18.53
N PRO A 285 12.38 17.92 17.89
CA PRO A 285 13.71 17.79 17.28
C PRO A 285 13.72 18.56 15.97
N THR A 286 14.87 19.02 15.55
CA THR A 286 15.00 19.64 14.25
C THR A 286 16.00 18.89 13.40
N TYR A 287 15.53 18.33 12.31
CA TYR A 287 16.45 17.80 11.31
C TYR A 287 17.33 18.90 10.72
N ASN A 288 16.89 20.16 10.75
CA ASN A 288 17.68 21.31 10.36
C ASN A 288 18.83 21.59 11.30
N TYR A 289 18.70 21.25 12.55
CA TYR A 289 19.71 21.51 13.57
C TYR A 289 20.92 20.62 13.41
N ALA A 290 20.74 19.36 13.18
CA ALA A 290 21.80 18.39 12.93
C ALA A 290 22.63 18.70 11.67
N ARG A 291 22.24 19.70 10.88
CA ARG A 291 22.74 19.93 9.54
C ARG A 291 23.53 21.21 9.34
N THR A 292 23.29 22.23 10.15
CA THR A 292 23.76 23.58 9.85
C THR A 292 25.08 23.94 10.51
N ALA A 293 25.58 23.19 11.48
CA ALA A 293 26.66 23.71 12.31
C ALA A 293 27.79 22.74 12.63
N GLY A 294 27.80 21.51 12.15
CA GLY A 294 28.77 20.53 12.66
C GLY A 294 28.55 20.12 14.12
N GLU A 295 27.45 20.54 14.71
CA GLU A 295 27.00 20.24 16.09
C GLU A 295 26.07 19.01 16.13
N TYR A 296 26.31 18.10 15.25
CA TYR A 296 25.53 16.92 15.01
C TYR A 296 25.87 15.82 16.02
N ASP A 297 24.88 15.34 16.73
CA ASP A 297 25.01 14.15 17.55
C ASP A 297 24.44 12.92 16.78
N ALA A 298 25.32 12.07 16.28
CA ALA A 298 24.95 10.85 15.57
C ALA A 298 24.07 9.92 16.40
N LYS A 299 24.16 9.99 17.73
CA LYS A 299 23.36 9.17 18.65
C LYS A 299 21.87 9.53 18.62
N LEU A 300 21.55 10.74 18.20
CA LEU A 300 20.19 11.27 18.19
C LEU A 300 19.72 11.61 16.76
N ASP A 301 20.41 11.11 15.73
CA ASP A 301 20.05 11.37 14.33
C ASP A 301 18.99 10.41 13.79
N TRP A 302 17.76 10.73 14.11
CA TRP A 302 16.60 10.00 13.61
C TRP A 302 16.34 10.19 12.11
N VAL A 303 16.80 11.30 11.53
CA VAL A 303 16.68 11.55 10.08
C VAL A 303 17.48 10.53 9.29
N ARG A 304 18.64 10.15 9.78
CA ARG A 304 19.48 9.14 9.16
C ARG A 304 18.81 7.77 9.21
N ALA A 305 18.25 7.38 10.34
CA ALA A 305 17.64 6.07 10.53
C ALA A 305 16.28 5.92 9.83
N MET A 306 15.45 6.96 9.85
CA MET A 306 14.05 6.87 9.43
C MET A 306 13.69 7.80 8.27
N GLY A 307 14.66 8.59 7.80
CA GLY A 307 14.37 9.70 6.91
C GLY A 307 13.67 10.85 7.64
N ARG A 308 13.40 11.94 6.90
CA ARG A 308 12.81 13.15 7.46
C ARG A 308 11.37 12.93 7.94
N GLY A 309 10.62 12.04 7.29
CA GLY A 309 9.17 11.96 7.44
C GLY A 309 8.46 13.23 6.98
N ILE A 310 7.38 13.13 6.26
CA ILE A 310 6.54 14.29 5.89
C ILE A 310 5.07 14.10 6.27
N GLY A 311 4.70 12.95 6.82
CA GLY A 311 3.36 12.69 7.33
C GLY A 311 2.25 12.98 6.32
N CYS A 312 2.44 12.59 5.04
CA CYS A 312 1.35 12.70 4.06
C CYS A 312 0.27 11.68 4.32
N PHE A 313 0.67 10.51 4.77
CA PHE A 313 -0.21 9.47 5.24
C PHE A 313 -0.08 9.35 6.76
N ARG A 314 -1.22 9.24 7.43
CA ARG A 314 -1.32 8.95 8.86
C ARG A 314 -2.05 7.64 9.05
N THR A 315 -1.51 6.77 9.88
CA THR A 315 -2.19 5.55 10.34
C THR A 315 -3.37 5.89 11.26
N SER A 316 -4.48 5.14 11.11
CA SER A 316 -5.66 5.28 11.97
C SER A 316 -5.42 4.76 13.38
N TYR A 317 -6.31 5.12 14.32
CA TYR A 317 -6.31 4.54 15.67
C TYR A 317 -6.51 3.03 15.63
N HIS A 318 -7.33 2.54 14.70
CA HIS A 318 -7.55 1.11 14.49
C HIS A 318 -6.23 0.37 14.23
N TYR A 319 -5.43 0.86 13.27
CA TYR A 319 -4.13 0.27 12.97
C TYR A 319 -3.14 0.42 14.13
N ASN A 320 -3.12 1.59 14.78
CA ASN A 320 -2.12 1.90 15.79
C ASN A 320 -2.35 1.18 17.12
N GLN A 321 -3.62 0.90 17.46
CA GLN A 321 -4.01 0.41 18.77
C GLN A 321 -4.96 -0.80 18.70
N THR A 322 -6.08 -0.67 17.97
CA THR A 322 -7.20 -1.61 18.10
C THR A 322 -6.83 -3.01 17.66
N ILE A 323 -6.18 -3.17 16.49
CA ILE A 323 -5.84 -4.50 15.96
C ILE A 323 -4.80 -5.26 16.82
N TRP A 324 -4.06 -4.55 17.66
CA TRP A 324 -3.05 -5.12 18.57
C TRP A 324 -3.58 -5.40 19.98
N ASN A 325 -4.86 -5.01 20.26
CA ASN A 325 -5.45 -5.18 21.57
C ASN A 325 -6.41 -6.39 21.58
N TYR A 326 -6.24 -7.25 22.56
CA TYR A 326 -7.07 -8.42 22.79
C TYR A 326 -7.49 -8.46 24.26
N ASP A 327 -8.79 -8.48 24.50
CA ASP A 327 -9.38 -8.54 25.84
C ASP A 327 -8.91 -7.38 26.78
N GLY A 328 -8.65 -6.18 26.17
CA GLY A 328 -8.19 -4.99 26.89
C GLY A 328 -6.69 -4.89 27.10
N GLU A 329 -5.92 -5.85 26.64
CA GLU A 329 -4.46 -5.86 26.72
C GLU A 329 -3.81 -5.75 25.33
N THR A 330 -2.78 -4.91 25.21
CA THR A 330 -1.98 -4.81 23.99
C THR A 330 -1.01 -5.99 23.89
N ASP A 331 -0.97 -6.63 22.73
CA ASP A 331 -0.02 -7.71 22.44
C ASP A 331 1.36 -7.16 22.09
N TRP A 332 2.15 -6.88 23.11
CA TRP A 332 3.55 -6.44 22.96
C TRP A 332 4.53 -7.58 22.61
N GLN A 333 4.07 -8.84 22.64
CA GLN A 333 4.89 -10.00 22.25
C GLN A 333 4.93 -10.18 20.73
N ASP A 334 3.91 -9.69 20.01
CA ASP A 334 3.93 -9.68 18.55
C ASP A 334 5.11 -8.83 18.06
N MET A 335 6.09 -9.49 17.44
CA MET A 335 7.31 -8.81 16.97
C MET A 335 7.04 -7.64 16.03
N ARG A 336 5.90 -7.61 15.37
CA ARG A 336 5.51 -6.51 14.45
C ARG A 336 5.09 -5.25 15.20
N HIS A 337 4.72 -5.37 16.50
CA HIS A 337 4.29 -4.27 17.36
C HIS A 337 5.22 -4.09 18.58
N ASN A 338 6.33 -4.79 18.62
CA ASN A 338 7.21 -4.82 19.78
C ASN A 338 8.16 -3.61 19.79
N ARG A 339 8.06 -2.78 20.84
CA ARG A 339 8.90 -1.60 21.07
C ARG A 339 10.27 -1.96 21.64
N GLU A 340 10.36 -3.02 22.46
CA GLU A 340 11.58 -3.41 23.14
C GLU A 340 12.67 -3.88 22.18
N ILE A 341 12.26 -4.56 21.09
CA ILE A 341 13.18 -4.99 20.03
C ILE A 341 13.34 -3.94 18.90
N GLY A 342 12.72 -2.76 19.04
CA GLY A 342 12.87 -1.64 18.11
C GLY A 342 12.04 -1.72 16.83
N ASN A 343 11.14 -2.68 16.68
CA ASN A 343 10.31 -2.82 15.48
C ASN A 343 9.18 -1.79 15.42
N TRP A 344 8.66 -1.36 16.56
CA TRP A 344 7.61 -0.35 16.67
C TRP A 344 8.13 0.88 17.39
N MET A 345 7.77 2.07 16.93
CA MET A 345 8.21 3.34 17.47
C MET A 345 7.01 4.18 17.89
N GLU A 346 6.99 4.61 19.13
CA GLU A 346 6.14 5.70 19.62
C GLU A 346 6.91 7.02 19.58
N MET A 347 6.20 8.16 19.42
CA MET A 347 6.86 9.47 19.44
C MET A 347 7.60 9.73 20.76
N THR A 348 7.11 9.16 21.85
CA THR A 348 7.76 9.23 23.18
C THR A 348 9.04 8.42 23.32
N ASP A 349 9.39 7.58 22.32
CA ASP A 349 10.67 6.87 22.29
C ASP A 349 11.80 7.76 21.73
N LEU A 350 11.43 8.77 20.95
CA LEU A 350 12.37 9.73 20.37
C LEU A 350 12.92 10.69 21.44
N LYS A 351 14.11 11.20 21.19
CA LYS A 351 14.80 12.13 22.08
C LYS A 351 14.77 13.54 21.51
N TYR A 352 14.68 14.55 22.39
CA TYR A 352 14.98 15.92 22.02
C TYR A 352 16.43 16.04 21.58
N ASN A 353 16.69 16.49 20.37
CA ASN A 353 18.04 16.58 19.80
C ASN A 353 18.53 18.01 19.54
N ASN A 354 17.81 19.02 20.02
CA ASN A 354 18.28 20.40 19.98
C ASN A 354 19.26 20.64 21.13
N PRO A 355 20.55 20.90 20.87
CA PRO A 355 21.57 21.07 21.93
C PRO A 355 21.33 22.27 22.84
N ASN A 356 20.51 23.25 22.42
CA ASN A 356 20.14 24.40 23.25
C ASN A 356 18.95 24.09 24.17
N SER A 357 18.34 22.91 24.06
CA SER A 357 17.23 22.51 24.91
C SER A 357 17.72 22.01 26.27
N ALA A 358 17.08 22.47 27.35
CA ALA A 358 17.26 21.89 28.69
C ALA A 358 16.76 20.43 28.78
N TYR A 359 16.03 19.98 27.76
CA TYR A 359 15.53 18.61 27.62
C TYR A 359 16.36 17.78 26.62
N TYR A 360 17.49 18.28 26.13
CA TYR A 360 18.37 17.57 25.23
C TYR A 360 18.66 16.14 25.73
N GLY A 361 18.48 15.14 24.86
CA GLY A 361 18.66 13.73 25.19
C GLY A 361 17.54 13.08 26.03
N LYS A 362 16.57 13.86 26.52
CA LYS A 362 15.37 13.31 27.20
C LYS A 362 14.31 12.88 26.16
N ASN A 363 13.43 11.97 26.57
CA ASN A 363 12.32 11.52 25.72
C ASN A 363 11.37 12.68 25.39
N MET A 364 10.84 12.69 24.15
CA MET A 364 9.83 13.65 23.74
C MET A 364 8.54 13.46 24.53
N MET A 365 7.83 14.55 24.76
CA MET A 365 6.56 14.59 25.48
C MET A 365 5.49 15.26 24.62
N LEU A 366 4.25 14.75 24.70
CA LEU A 366 3.11 15.38 24.02
C LEU A 366 2.54 16.56 24.84
N TYR A 367 2.59 16.46 26.16
CA TYR A 367 2.05 17.46 27.07
C TYR A 367 3.13 18.01 27.97
N ALA A 368 3.07 19.32 28.24
CA ALA A 368 3.98 19.98 29.16
C ALA A 368 3.80 19.46 30.61
N PRO A 369 4.90 19.06 31.28
CA PRO A 369 4.83 18.52 32.64
C PRO A 369 4.61 19.60 33.73
N GLU A 370 4.96 20.86 33.43
CA GLU A 370 4.93 22.00 34.34
C GLU A 370 4.77 23.31 33.59
N ASP A 371 4.48 24.41 34.33
CA ASP A 371 4.46 25.76 33.79
C ASP A 371 5.90 26.24 33.51
N TYR A 372 6.10 26.88 32.37
CA TYR A 372 7.38 27.51 32.02
C TYR A 372 7.20 29.00 31.75
N TYR A 373 7.98 29.79 32.46
CA TYR A 373 7.99 31.25 32.37
C TYR A 373 9.26 31.72 31.67
N ASP A 374 9.13 32.74 30.85
CA ASP A 374 10.27 33.39 30.19
C ASP A 374 11.23 33.93 31.27
N PRO A 375 12.52 33.58 31.25
CA PRO A 375 13.47 33.99 32.26
C PRO A 375 13.74 35.51 32.30
N GLU A 376 13.51 36.21 31.17
CA GLU A 376 13.78 37.65 31.06
C GLU A 376 12.54 38.49 31.33
N SER A 377 11.40 38.14 30.74
CA SER A 377 10.16 38.91 30.89
C SER A 377 9.28 38.46 32.06
N GLY A 378 9.43 37.21 32.52
CA GLY A 378 8.55 36.58 33.49
C GLY A 378 7.19 36.16 32.94
N ASP A 379 6.98 36.24 31.64
CA ASP A 379 5.73 35.85 31.02
C ASP A 379 5.57 34.33 30.97
N LEU A 380 4.35 33.85 31.14
CA LEU A 380 4.04 32.42 30.99
C LEU A 380 4.07 32.03 29.52
N LEU A 381 5.04 31.21 29.12
CA LEU A 381 5.21 30.71 27.74
C LEU A 381 4.53 29.37 27.49
N VAL A 382 4.55 28.47 28.48
CA VAL A 382 3.95 27.13 28.39
C VAL A 382 3.25 26.82 29.69
N ARG A 383 2.02 26.33 29.64
CA ARG A 383 1.29 25.89 30.83
C ARG A 383 1.42 24.37 30.97
N LYS A 384 1.38 23.92 32.20
CA LYS A 384 1.25 22.49 32.50
C LYS A 384 0.02 21.90 31.78
N GLY A 385 0.25 20.83 31.03
CA GLY A 385 -0.79 20.18 30.25
C GLY A 385 -1.01 20.74 28.83
N ASP A 386 -0.32 21.80 28.44
CA ASP A 386 -0.33 22.30 27.07
C ASP A 386 0.26 21.28 26.11
N LEU A 387 -0.30 21.20 24.89
CA LEU A 387 0.22 20.39 23.81
C LEU A 387 1.56 20.96 23.32
N LEU A 388 2.60 20.12 23.34
CA LEU A 388 3.93 20.44 22.82
C LEU A 388 4.07 20.15 21.32
N CYS A 389 3.03 19.59 20.71
CA CYS A 389 2.93 19.39 19.26
C CYS A 389 1.69 20.12 18.73
N SER A 390 1.89 21.15 17.91
CA SER A 390 0.78 21.95 17.38
C SER A 390 -0.01 21.26 16.26
N ASP A 391 0.50 20.17 15.71
CA ASP A 391 -0.18 19.34 14.70
C ASP A 391 0.00 17.86 15.01
N THR A 392 -0.88 17.31 15.82
CA THR A 392 -0.82 15.90 16.23
C THR A 392 -1.27 14.95 15.12
N ILE A 393 -1.98 15.42 14.10
CA ILE A 393 -2.39 14.59 12.98
C ILE A 393 -1.17 14.23 12.13
N ARG A 394 -0.35 15.21 11.79
CA ARG A 394 0.82 15.03 10.93
C ARG A 394 2.05 14.51 11.67
N SER A 395 2.22 14.91 12.93
CA SER A 395 3.51 14.84 13.63
C SER A 395 3.49 14.05 14.92
N TRP A 396 2.37 13.41 15.28
CA TRP A 396 2.31 12.63 16.51
C TRP A 396 1.49 11.36 16.33
N PHE A 397 2.13 10.33 15.79
CA PHE A 397 1.55 8.98 15.67
C PHE A 397 2.67 7.93 15.62
N PRO A 398 2.40 6.70 16.06
CA PRO A 398 3.39 5.63 16.05
C PRO A 398 3.70 5.14 14.62
N THR A 399 4.83 4.45 14.50
CA THR A 399 5.31 3.97 13.19
C THR A 399 5.93 2.58 13.33
N PRO A 400 5.57 1.61 12.48
CA PRO A 400 6.28 0.34 12.38
C PRO A 400 7.63 0.56 11.71
N LEU A 401 8.68 0.72 12.50
CA LEU A 401 10.00 1.16 12.02
C LEU A 401 10.56 0.21 10.96
N TYR A 402 10.40 -1.10 11.13
CA TYR A 402 10.87 -2.11 10.18
C TYR A 402 10.28 -1.94 8.76
N LYS A 403 9.09 -1.32 8.64
CA LYS A 403 8.44 -1.03 7.35
C LYS A 403 8.91 0.27 6.70
N VAL A 404 9.34 1.23 7.50
CA VAL A 404 9.70 2.59 7.02
C VAL A 404 11.20 2.88 7.10
N TYR A 405 11.98 1.97 7.66
CA TYR A 405 13.42 2.11 7.72
C TYR A 405 13.99 2.06 6.31
N ILE A 406 14.53 3.20 5.88
CA ILE A 406 14.86 3.46 4.48
C ILE A 406 16.34 3.30 4.14
N LEU A 407 17.17 2.96 5.11
CA LEU A 407 18.60 2.84 4.89
C LEU A 407 18.91 1.66 3.96
N ASP A 408 19.42 1.99 2.79
CA ASP A 408 20.18 1.07 1.97
C ASP A 408 21.66 1.41 2.12
N GLN A 409 22.45 0.51 2.68
CA GLN A 409 23.86 0.70 2.91
C GLN A 409 24.63 1.00 1.60
N ASN A 410 24.27 0.35 0.51
CA ASN A 410 24.90 0.60 -0.79
C ASN A 410 24.59 1.99 -1.32
N ALA A 411 23.39 2.50 -1.10
CA ALA A 411 23.04 3.85 -1.47
C ALA A 411 23.75 4.88 -0.59
N GLU A 412 23.86 4.62 0.72
CA GLU A 412 24.59 5.48 1.65
C GLU A 412 26.07 5.58 1.29
N GLU A 413 26.72 4.47 0.99
CA GLU A 413 28.12 4.41 0.57
C GLU A 413 28.39 5.11 -0.75
N ASN A 414 27.50 4.98 -1.73
CA ASN A 414 27.67 5.53 -3.08
C ASN A 414 27.26 7.00 -3.20
N MET A 415 26.35 7.49 -2.37
CA MET A 415 25.87 8.87 -2.42
C MET A 415 26.62 9.82 -1.47
N GLY A 416 27.40 9.28 -0.53
CA GLY A 416 28.23 10.01 0.41
C GLY A 416 27.45 10.80 1.47
N ALA A 417 28.18 11.38 2.44
CA ALA A 417 27.62 12.12 3.57
C ALA A 417 26.70 13.31 3.17
N ASN A 418 26.84 13.82 1.95
CA ASN A 418 26.01 14.91 1.44
C ASN A 418 24.55 14.53 1.17
N GLN A 419 24.23 13.25 1.11
CA GLN A 419 22.87 12.76 0.89
C GLN A 419 21.94 13.07 2.05
N PHE A 420 22.46 13.01 3.26
CA PHE A 420 21.73 13.35 4.47
C PHE A 420 21.78 14.86 4.79
N ASN A 421 22.60 15.62 4.08
CA ASN A 421 22.87 17.03 4.33
C ASN A 421 21.95 18.01 3.62
N GLY A 422 21.02 17.60 2.80
CA GLY A 422 20.10 18.50 2.11
C GLY A 422 18.66 18.30 2.52
N ALA A 423 17.94 19.35 2.94
CA ALA A 423 16.52 19.29 3.22
C ALA A 423 15.71 18.63 2.10
N THR A 424 16.30 18.64 0.92
CA THR A 424 15.73 18.08 -0.30
C THR A 424 16.37 16.78 -0.74
N LYS A 425 17.61 16.50 -0.38
CA LYS A 425 18.36 15.36 -0.93
C LYS A 425 18.38 14.12 -0.03
N GLY A 426 18.55 14.26 1.27
CA GLY A 426 18.56 13.14 2.21
C GLY A 426 17.22 12.46 2.43
N ASN A 427 16.25 12.84 1.66
CA ASN A 427 14.86 12.47 1.85
C ASN A 427 14.31 11.54 0.79
N SER A 428 15.07 11.32 -0.25
CA SER A 428 14.55 10.73 -1.46
C SER A 428 14.93 9.28 -1.64
N VAL A 429 15.53 8.65 -0.65
CA VAL A 429 16.21 7.39 -0.90
C VAL A 429 15.70 6.29 0.00
N SER A 430 14.61 5.70 -0.40
CA SER A 430 14.30 4.32 -0.11
C SER A 430 14.66 3.53 -1.37
N ASN A 431 15.84 2.94 -1.41
CA ASN A 431 16.40 2.33 -2.63
C ASN A 431 16.43 0.82 -2.55
N GLY A 432 15.84 0.25 -1.53
CA GLY A 432 15.82 -1.20 -1.36
C GLY A 432 14.86 -1.87 -2.32
N ASN A 433 15.11 -3.15 -2.57
CA ASN A 433 14.11 -4.02 -3.19
C ASN A 433 12.82 -4.04 -2.37
N LEU A 434 11.69 -4.30 -3.01
CA LEU A 434 10.38 -4.47 -2.38
C LEU A 434 9.83 -5.86 -2.71
N TYR A 435 8.94 -6.37 -1.86
CA TYR A 435 8.13 -7.53 -2.25
C TYR A 435 7.02 -7.10 -3.20
N LEU A 436 6.89 -7.80 -4.32
CA LEU A 436 5.63 -7.83 -5.07
C LEU A 436 4.70 -8.86 -4.43
N PHE A 437 5.24 -10.05 -4.13
CA PHE A 437 4.54 -11.14 -3.47
C PHE A 437 5.47 -11.91 -2.53
N ARG A 438 4.93 -12.35 -1.39
CA ARG A 438 5.60 -13.27 -0.46
C ARG A 438 4.60 -14.24 0.18
N LEU A 439 5.11 -15.35 0.67
CA LEU A 439 4.34 -16.50 1.12
C LEU A 439 3.34 -16.21 2.26
N ALA A 440 3.61 -15.24 3.12
CA ALA A 440 2.65 -14.86 4.15
C ALA A 440 1.31 -14.39 3.56
N GLU A 441 1.33 -13.68 2.42
CA GLU A 441 0.10 -13.32 1.70
C GLU A 441 -0.63 -14.57 1.20
N THR A 442 0.08 -15.59 0.72
CA THR A 442 -0.53 -16.85 0.25
C THR A 442 -1.34 -17.55 1.35
N TYR A 443 -0.81 -17.60 2.57
CA TYR A 443 -1.54 -18.12 3.72
C TYR A 443 -2.82 -17.32 3.99
N LEU A 444 -2.76 -16.00 3.94
CA LEU A 444 -3.92 -15.13 4.19
C LEU A 444 -4.96 -15.21 3.04
N LEU A 445 -4.53 -15.39 1.79
CA LEU A 445 -5.44 -15.66 0.66
C LEU A 445 -6.11 -17.03 0.78
N ARG A 446 -5.38 -18.05 1.27
CA ARG A 446 -5.98 -19.36 1.55
C ARG A 446 -6.97 -19.29 2.71
N ALA A 447 -6.69 -18.50 3.73
CA ALA A 447 -7.64 -18.22 4.80
C ALA A 447 -8.93 -17.59 4.26
N GLU A 448 -8.83 -16.61 3.36
CA GLU A 448 -10.00 -16.03 2.70
C GLU A 448 -10.77 -17.07 1.88
N ALA A 449 -10.08 -17.88 1.08
CA ALA A 449 -10.71 -18.94 0.28
C ALA A 449 -11.52 -19.89 1.15
N LYS A 450 -10.97 -20.34 2.29
CA LYS A 450 -11.66 -21.19 3.25
C LYS A 450 -12.86 -20.48 3.91
N PHE A 451 -12.68 -19.20 4.28
CA PHE A 451 -13.74 -18.39 4.86
C PHE A 451 -14.93 -18.25 3.89
N TYR A 452 -14.68 -17.93 2.62
CA TYR A 452 -15.76 -17.81 1.62
C TYR A 452 -16.46 -19.13 1.32
N GLN A 453 -15.83 -20.26 1.60
CA GLN A 453 -16.45 -21.59 1.55
C GLN A 453 -17.22 -21.96 2.84
N GLY A 454 -17.33 -21.07 3.82
CA GLY A 454 -18.01 -21.32 5.10
C GLY A 454 -17.16 -22.15 6.08
N ASN A 455 -15.84 -22.14 5.96
CA ASN A 455 -14.91 -22.82 6.87
C ASN A 455 -14.05 -21.82 7.67
N PRO A 456 -14.62 -21.07 8.62
CA PRO A 456 -13.88 -20.07 9.41
C PRO A 456 -12.87 -20.70 10.39
N ILE A 457 -13.04 -21.98 10.75
CA ILE A 457 -12.07 -22.72 11.59
C ILE A 457 -10.81 -23.02 10.79
N GLY A 458 -10.94 -23.56 9.59
CA GLY A 458 -9.81 -23.80 8.70
C GLY A 458 -9.11 -22.51 8.25
N ALA A 459 -9.86 -21.40 8.14
CA ALA A 459 -9.29 -20.08 7.89
C ALA A 459 -8.44 -19.60 9.07
N ALA A 460 -8.89 -19.83 10.32
CA ALA A 460 -8.14 -19.49 11.53
C ALA A 460 -6.79 -20.23 11.61
N GLU A 461 -6.72 -21.48 11.13
CA GLU A 461 -5.45 -22.22 11.09
C GLU A 461 -4.38 -21.49 10.27
N ASP A 462 -4.74 -20.97 9.07
CA ASP A 462 -3.82 -20.24 8.19
C ASP A 462 -3.44 -18.87 8.77
N VAL A 463 -4.37 -18.13 9.32
CA VAL A 463 -4.11 -16.89 10.05
C VAL A 463 -3.12 -17.13 11.19
N ASN A 464 -3.32 -18.20 11.95
CA ASN A 464 -2.45 -18.56 13.07
C ASN A 464 -1.03 -18.97 12.64
N VAL A 465 -0.82 -19.44 11.41
CA VAL A 465 0.55 -19.70 10.90
C VAL A 465 1.36 -18.40 10.86
N VAL A 466 0.77 -17.33 10.31
CA VAL A 466 1.40 -16.01 10.24
C VAL A 466 1.60 -15.44 11.64
N ARG A 467 0.61 -15.58 12.52
CA ARG A 467 0.66 -15.08 13.90
C ARG A 467 1.73 -15.78 14.74
N ARG A 468 1.87 -17.10 14.62
CA ARG A 468 2.93 -17.86 15.30
C ARG A 468 4.33 -17.41 14.88
N ARG A 469 4.56 -17.17 13.58
CA ARG A 469 5.81 -16.63 13.08
C ARG A 469 6.16 -15.28 13.72
N ALA A 470 5.15 -14.43 13.90
CA ALA A 470 5.30 -13.13 14.52
C ALA A 470 5.38 -13.17 16.07
N ASN A 471 5.31 -14.34 16.68
CA ASN A 471 5.24 -14.52 18.14
C ASN A 471 4.03 -13.82 18.80
N ALA A 472 2.91 -13.71 18.09
CA ALA A 472 1.69 -13.12 18.64
C ALA A 472 1.10 -13.99 19.76
N LYS A 473 0.64 -13.37 20.84
CA LYS A 473 0.05 -14.04 22.01
C LYS A 473 -1.29 -14.70 21.70
N LYS A 474 -2.13 -13.98 20.95
CA LYS A 474 -3.50 -14.45 20.65
C LYS A 474 -3.51 -15.36 19.43
N MET A 475 -4.07 -16.57 19.58
CA MET A 475 -4.40 -17.47 18.49
C MET A 475 -5.93 -17.55 18.37
N PHE A 476 -6.43 -17.64 17.14
CA PHE A 476 -7.85 -17.72 16.84
C PHE A 476 -8.30 -19.17 16.74
N THR A 477 -9.47 -19.50 17.29
CA THR A 477 -10.15 -20.79 17.07
C THR A 477 -11.07 -20.74 15.84
N THR A 478 -11.56 -19.55 15.53
CA THR A 478 -12.35 -19.22 14.35
C THR A 478 -12.09 -17.77 13.99
N VAL A 479 -12.31 -17.37 12.76
CA VAL A 479 -12.11 -15.99 12.29
C VAL A 479 -13.30 -15.48 11.50
N THR A 480 -13.52 -14.18 11.60
CA THR A 480 -14.34 -13.40 10.68
C THR A 480 -13.50 -12.89 9.52
N ILE A 481 -14.14 -12.31 8.50
CA ILE A 481 -13.40 -11.60 7.45
C ILE A 481 -12.64 -10.38 8.01
N GLY A 482 -13.17 -9.76 9.06
CA GLY A 482 -12.52 -8.66 9.77
C GLY A 482 -11.20 -9.09 10.41
N ASP A 483 -11.15 -10.25 11.05
CA ASP A 483 -9.92 -10.81 11.63
C ASP A 483 -8.86 -11.08 10.56
N ILE A 484 -9.27 -11.58 9.39
CA ILE A 484 -8.36 -11.81 8.24
C ILE A 484 -7.87 -10.46 7.70
N ALA A 485 -8.75 -9.48 7.53
CA ALA A 485 -8.39 -8.15 7.05
C ALA A 485 -7.44 -7.42 8.02
N ASP A 486 -7.63 -7.60 9.33
CA ASP A 486 -6.75 -7.04 10.35
C ASP A 486 -5.39 -7.76 10.37
N GLU A 487 -5.35 -9.08 10.16
CA GLU A 487 -4.08 -9.80 10.03
C GLU A 487 -3.32 -9.37 8.77
N ARG A 488 -4.02 -9.15 7.65
CA ARG A 488 -3.43 -8.55 6.44
C ARG A 488 -2.86 -7.16 6.74
N ALA A 489 -3.57 -6.33 7.51
CA ALA A 489 -3.07 -5.01 7.91
C ALA A 489 -1.81 -5.09 8.77
N ARG A 490 -1.73 -6.04 9.74
CA ARG A 490 -0.54 -6.26 10.56
C ARG A 490 0.65 -6.74 9.74
N GLU A 491 0.41 -7.70 8.85
CA GLU A 491 1.48 -8.41 8.13
C GLU A 491 1.94 -7.67 6.88
N LEU A 492 0.99 -7.18 6.08
CA LEU A 492 1.21 -6.68 4.71
C LEU A 492 1.16 -5.14 4.60
N TYR A 493 1.22 -4.42 5.73
CA TYR A 493 1.31 -2.96 5.72
C TYR A 493 2.45 -2.50 4.82
N LEU A 494 2.19 -1.55 3.92
CA LEU A 494 3.09 -1.03 2.88
C LEU A 494 3.54 -2.03 1.80
N GLU A 495 2.98 -3.23 1.78
CA GLU A 495 3.19 -4.21 0.71
C GLU A 495 1.89 -4.39 -0.09
N GLU A 496 0.77 -4.47 0.61
CA GLU A 496 -0.56 -4.60 0.03
C GLU A 496 -1.15 -3.22 -0.30
N TRP A 497 -1.79 -3.08 -1.44
CA TRP A 497 -2.54 -1.87 -1.80
C TRP A 497 -3.91 -1.90 -1.13
N ARG A 498 -4.03 -1.24 0.02
CA ARG A 498 -5.15 -1.45 0.94
C ARG A 498 -6.53 -1.17 0.33
N GLN A 499 -6.71 -0.07 -0.41
CA GLN A 499 -8.01 0.24 -1.00
C GLN A 499 -8.44 -0.78 -2.06
N PRO A 500 -7.61 -1.14 -3.07
CA PRO A 500 -7.96 -2.22 -4.00
C PRO A 500 -8.28 -3.56 -3.32
N GLU A 501 -7.53 -3.93 -2.28
CA GLU A 501 -7.80 -5.19 -1.58
C GLU A 501 -9.11 -5.15 -0.77
N LEU A 502 -9.46 -4.03 -0.16
CA LEU A 502 -10.77 -3.87 0.49
C LEU A 502 -11.91 -3.86 -0.55
N THR A 503 -11.68 -3.30 -1.74
CA THR A 503 -12.63 -3.40 -2.87
C THR A 503 -12.81 -4.86 -3.30
N ARG A 504 -11.71 -5.61 -3.44
CA ARG A 504 -11.73 -7.05 -3.74
C ARG A 504 -12.50 -7.85 -2.69
N ILE A 505 -12.21 -7.63 -1.40
CA ILE A 505 -12.91 -8.30 -0.29
C ILE A 505 -14.40 -7.95 -0.29
N SER A 506 -14.76 -6.68 -0.55
CA SER A 506 -16.15 -6.26 -0.69
C SER A 506 -16.90 -7.06 -1.77
N TRP A 507 -16.24 -7.24 -2.90
CA TRP A 507 -16.79 -8.00 -4.01
C TRP A 507 -16.90 -9.50 -3.69
N CYS A 508 -15.88 -10.09 -3.08
CA CYS A 508 -15.90 -11.50 -2.66
C CYS A 508 -16.99 -11.79 -1.62
N LEU A 509 -17.22 -10.87 -0.66
CA LEU A 509 -18.32 -10.98 0.30
C LEU A 509 -19.69 -10.95 -0.40
N ALA A 510 -19.88 -10.00 -1.34
CA ALA A 510 -21.12 -9.93 -2.10
C ALA A 510 -21.36 -11.19 -2.96
N ARG A 511 -20.31 -11.82 -3.46
CA ARG A 511 -20.37 -13.03 -4.28
C ARG A 511 -20.57 -14.29 -3.45
N SER A 512 -19.87 -14.42 -2.33
CA SER A 512 -19.95 -15.62 -1.47
C SER A 512 -21.22 -15.66 -0.63
N GLY A 513 -21.82 -14.50 -0.34
CA GLY A 513 -22.93 -14.38 0.60
C GLY A 513 -22.54 -14.60 2.06
N GLN A 514 -21.23 -14.72 2.36
CA GLN A 514 -20.77 -14.83 3.76
C GLN A 514 -20.93 -13.48 4.47
N PRO A 515 -21.28 -13.50 5.77
CA PRO A 515 -21.40 -12.27 6.54
C PRO A 515 -20.04 -11.65 6.85
N ASP A 516 -20.03 -10.34 7.03
CA ASP A 516 -18.90 -9.62 7.59
C ASP A 516 -18.79 -9.81 9.13
N GLU A 517 -17.83 -9.15 9.78
CA GLU A 517 -17.62 -9.21 11.23
C GLU A 517 -18.76 -8.61 12.06
N TRP A 518 -19.69 -7.90 11.43
CA TRP A 518 -20.90 -7.35 12.07
C TRP A 518 -22.15 -8.19 11.76
N GLY A 519 -22.00 -9.29 11.01
CA GLY A 519 -23.10 -10.17 10.62
C GLY A 519 -23.92 -9.69 9.43
N GLU A 520 -23.42 -8.68 8.68
CA GLU A 520 -24.11 -8.14 7.52
C GLU A 520 -23.65 -8.84 6.22
N THR A 521 -24.60 -9.03 5.29
CA THR A 521 -24.36 -9.61 3.97
C THR A 521 -24.58 -8.58 2.88
N TYR A 522 -24.00 -8.83 1.71
CA TYR A 522 -24.00 -7.90 0.57
C TYR A 522 -24.69 -8.53 -0.64
N ASN A 523 -25.44 -7.72 -1.40
CA ASN A 523 -26.06 -8.17 -2.63
C ASN A 523 -25.15 -7.90 -3.82
N LEU A 524 -24.82 -8.95 -4.58
CA LEU A 524 -23.89 -8.88 -5.73
C LEU A 524 -24.33 -7.88 -6.82
N SER A 525 -25.62 -7.60 -6.97
CA SER A 525 -26.12 -6.65 -7.97
C SER A 525 -26.05 -5.19 -7.54
N THR A 526 -25.84 -4.90 -6.24
CA THR A 526 -25.93 -3.53 -5.68
C THR A 526 -24.77 -3.14 -4.75
N TRP A 527 -23.84 -4.06 -4.46
CA TRP A 527 -22.74 -3.81 -3.50
C TRP A 527 -21.88 -2.59 -3.86
N ASP A 528 -21.79 -2.27 -5.15
CA ASP A 528 -21.00 -1.18 -5.74
C ASP A 528 -21.85 -0.03 -6.30
N LYS A 529 -23.18 -0.09 -6.14
CA LYS A 529 -24.13 0.92 -6.66
C LYS A 529 -24.77 1.70 -5.51
N GLN A 530 -23.95 2.36 -4.72
CA GLN A 530 -24.38 3.18 -3.60
C GLN A 530 -23.64 4.51 -3.58
N SER A 531 -24.30 5.55 -3.07
CA SER A 531 -23.74 6.88 -2.88
C SER A 531 -24.28 7.51 -1.60
N GLY A 532 -23.64 8.57 -1.13
CA GLY A 532 -23.96 9.26 0.10
C GLY A 532 -22.94 9.03 1.21
N THR A 533 -22.96 9.93 2.20
CA THR A 533 -22.01 9.97 3.31
C THR A 533 -22.59 9.47 4.64
N ASP A 534 -23.88 9.08 4.66
CA ASP A 534 -24.50 8.49 5.86
C ASP A 534 -23.84 7.14 6.23
N LEU A 535 -23.81 6.83 7.51
CA LEU A 535 -23.11 5.64 8.03
C LEU A 535 -23.88 4.32 7.82
N ASN A 536 -25.08 4.36 7.25
CA ASN A 536 -25.90 3.18 6.99
C ASN A 536 -25.66 2.64 5.58
N GLY A 537 -25.56 1.32 5.44
CA GLY A 537 -25.30 0.67 4.16
C GLY A 537 -23.87 0.88 3.66
N GLY A 538 -23.67 0.84 2.35
CA GLY A 538 -22.36 0.89 1.72
C GLY A 538 -21.75 -0.49 1.51
N SER A 539 -20.65 -0.54 0.77
CA SER A 539 -19.82 -1.74 0.60
C SER A 539 -19.05 -2.06 1.89
N TYR A 540 -18.47 -3.23 1.96
CA TYR A 540 -17.60 -3.59 3.09
C TYR A 540 -16.42 -2.60 3.26
N TRP A 541 -15.79 -2.16 2.16
CA TRP A 541 -14.78 -1.10 2.19
C TRP A 541 -15.30 0.15 2.90
N TYR A 542 -16.50 0.63 2.55
CA TYR A 542 -17.08 1.83 3.14
C TYR A 542 -17.33 1.68 4.64
N LYS A 543 -17.89 0.54 5.04
CA LYS A 543 -18.17 0.26 6.46
C LYS A 543 -16.91 0.17 7.29
N ARG A 544 -15.88 -0.52 6.80
CA ARG A 544 -14.60 -0.55 7.53
C ARG A 544 -13.98 0.83 7.63
N THR A 545 -13.95 1.58 6.52
CA THR A 545 -13.38 2.92 6.46
C THR A 545 -14.08 3.86 7.43
N THR A 546 -15.40 3.82 7.53
CA THR A 546 -16.15 4.71 8.44
C THR A 546 -16.21 4.22 9.87
N ARG A 547 -16.22 2.91 10.13
CA ARG A 547 -16.30 2.35 11.50
C ARG A 547 -14.95 2.32 12.21
N TYR A 548 -13.85 2.16 11.47
CA TYR A 548 -12.50 2.01 12.04
C TYR A 548 -11.62 3.24 11.86
N ASN A 549 -12.13 4.28 11.20
CA ASN A 549 -11.43 5.53 11.01
C ASN A 549 -12.37 6.72 11.27
N ILE A 550 -11.84 7.92 11.18
CA ILE A 550 -12.53 9.17 11.55
C ILE A 550 -13.50 9.71 10.48
N PHE A 551 -13.62 9.03 9.34
CA PHE A 551 -14.45 9.47 8.23
C PHE A 551 -15.94 9.53 8.58
N ASN A 552 -16.59 10.63 8.20
CA ASN A 552 -18.02 10.89 8.37
C ASN A 552 -18.52 11.01 9.82
N HIS A 553 -17.62 11.30 10.77
CA HIS A 553 -17.95 11.52 12.18
C HIS A 553 -18.01 12.99 12.59
N GLY A 554 -17.96 13.91 11.61
CA GLY A 554 -18.00 15.35 11.83
C GLY A 554 -16.59 15.96 11.94
N PRO A 555 -16.54 17.29 12.15
CA PRO A 555 -15.28 18.02 12.17
C PRO A 555 -14.41 17.66 13.38
N ILE A 556 -13.11 17.62 13.13
CA ILE A 556 -12.09 17.39 14.14
C ILE A 556 -11.51 18.74 14.57
N VAL A 557 -11.47 18.97 15.88
CA VAL A 557 -10.80 20.13 16.44
C VAL A 557 -9.29 19.89 16.42
N SER A 558 -8.59 20.59 15.54
CA SER A 558 -7.13 20.64 15.48
C SER A 558 -6.72 22.13 15.37
N ASN A 559 -5.46 22.41 15.06
CA ASN A 559 -5.04 23.77 14.69
C ASN A 559 -5.72 24.28 13.40
N LYS A 560 -6.45 23.42 12.70
CA LYS A 560 -7.34 23.72 11.57
C LYS A 560 -8.64 22.94 11.76
N GLU A 561 -9.74 23.50 11.24
CA GLU A 561 -10.99 22.75 11.12
C GLU A 561 -10.84 21.73 9.99
N LEU A 562 -10.87 20.46 10.31
CA LEU A 562 -10.76 19.35 9.38
C LEU A 562 -12.02 18.51 9.44
N ASN A 563 -12.54 18.11 8.29
CA ASN A 563 -13.73 17.27 8.20
C ASN A 563 -13.48 16.12 7.22
N TYR A 564 -13.00 15.01 7.74
CA TYR A 564 -12.72 13.82 6.93
C TYR A 564 -14.01 13.16 6.46
N GLN A 565 -14.24 13.18 5.16
CA GLN A 565 -15.44 12.60 4.55
C GLN A 565 -15.10 11.69 3.38
N VAL A 566 -15.83 10.57 3.28
CA VAL A 566 -15.87 9.67 2.13
C VAL A 566 -17.31 9.42 1.72
N ASP A 567 -17.55 9.29 0.43
CA ASP A 567 -18.83 8.86 -0.14
C ASP A 567 -18.76 7.37 -0.48
N LYS A 568 -19.88 6.66 -0.39
CA LYS A 568 -19.99 5.22 -0.76
C LYS A 568 -19.51 4.98 -2.20
N ARG A 569 -19.71 5.96 -3.11
CA ARG A 569 -19.23 5.90 -4.49
C ARG A 569 -17.70 5.89 -4.63
N ASN A 570 -16.94 6.36 -3.61
CA ASN A 570 -15.48 6.37 -3.64
C ASN A 570 -14.87 4.96 -3.55
N LEU A 571 -15.70 3.92 -3.45
CA LEU A 571 -15.29 2.52 -3.63
C LEU A 571 -14.52 2.34 -4.93
N PHE A 572 -15.03 2.89 -6.03
CA PHE A 572 -14.31 3.04 -7.28
C PHE A 572 -13.95 4.52 -7.52
N TRP A 573 -12.78 4.74 -8.06
CA TRP A 573 -12.37 6.05 -8.50
C TRP A 573 -13.09 6.43 -9.79
N PRO A 574 -13.37 7.73 -10.04
CA PRO A 574 -14.01 8.13 -11.27
C PRO A 574 -13.12 7.87 -12.49
N ILE A 575 -13.73 7.47 -13.59
CA ILE A 575 -13.05 7.48 -14.89
C ILE A 575 -12.64 8.93 -15.19
N PRO A 576 -11.35 9.23 -15.46
CA PRO A 576 -10.90 10.59 -15.69
C PRO A 576 -11.64 11.26 -16.86
N ASN A 577 -12.06 12.50 -16.66
CA ASN A 577 -12.79 13.23 -17.71
C ASN A 577 -11.98 13.37 -19.01
N SER A 578 -10.65 13.46 -18.90
CA SER A 578 -9.74 13.45 -20.05
C SER A 578 -9.89 12.19 -20.92
N ALA A 579 -10.04 11.02 -20.29
CA ALA A 579 -10.26 9.77 -21.01
C ALA A 579 -11.62 9.74 -21.71
N ILE A 580 -12.67 10.22 -21.04
CA ILE A 580 -14.04 10.29 -21.61
C ILE A 580 -14.07 11.24 -22.81
N THR A 581 -13.48 12.43 -22.68
CA THR A 581 -13.50 13.46 -23.74
C THR A 581 -12.61 13.12 -24.92
N ALA A 582 -11.51 12.39 -24.72
CA ALA A 582 -10.65 11.92 -25.80
C ALA A 582 -11.31 10.79 -26.63
N ASN A 583 -12.29 10.08 -26.10
CA ASN A 583 -12.97 8.97 -26.74
C ASN A 583 -14.19 9.44 -27.55
N THR A 584 -13.96 10.21 -28.61
CA THR A 584 -15.02 10.91 -29.39
C THR A 584 -15.91 10.01 -30.22
N GLY A 585 -15.47 8.79 -30.53
CA GLY A 585 -16.20 7.82 -31.38
C GLY A 585 -17.15 6.89 -30.62
N ALA A 586 -17.08 6.85 -29.29
CA ALA A 586 -17.99 6.10 -28.43
C ALA A 586 -18.02 6.71 -27.01
N ARG A 587 -18.98 6.29 -26.19
CA ARG A 587 -19.07 6.74 -24.80
C ARG A 587 -18.51 5.69 -23.85
N LEU A 588 -17.60 6.08 -22.96
CA LEU A 588 -17.20 5.28 -21.80
C LEU A 588 -18.24 5.46 -20.69
N ARG A 589 -18.57 4.38 -19.99
CA ARG A 589 -19.45 4.43 -18.82
C ARG A 589 -18.68 4.94 -17.62
N GLN A 590 -19.16 6.01 -17.00
CA GLN A 590 -18.65 6.50 -15.71
C GLN A 590 -19.13 5.60 -14.57
N ASN A 591 -18.42 5.57 -13.44
CA ASN A 591 -18.81 4.84 -12.25
C ASN A 591 -20.03 5.47 -11.56
N TYR A 592 -20.83 4.62 -10.89
CA TYR A 592 -22.04 5.01 -10.19
C TYR A 592 -21.79 6.16 -9.20
N GLY A 593 -22.72 7.13 -9.19
CA GLY A 593 -22.70 8.27 -8.30
C GLY A 593 -21.80 9.45 -8.72
N TYR A 594 -21.00 9.31 -9.78
CA TYR A 594 -20.23 10.41 -10.35
C TYR A 594 -20.96 11.09 -11.51
N ASP A 595 -20.64 12.35 -11.74
CA ASP A 595 -21.18 13.11 -12.87
C ASP A 595 -20.85 12.41 -14.19
N GLY A 596 -21.87 12.29 -15.03
CA GLY A 596 -21.76 11.57 -16.30
C GLY A 596 -22.06 10.07 -16.23
N TYR A 597 -22.41 9.53 -15.06
CA TYR A 597 -22.92 8.16 -14.97
C TYR A 597 -24.23 8.02 -15.75
N ASP A 598 -24.29 7.01 -16.60
CA ASP A 598 -25.47 6.68 -17.39
C ASP A 598 -25.45 5.16 -17.64
N GLU A 599 -26.39 4.45 -17.01
CA GLU A 599 -26.48 2.99 -17.12
C GLU A 599 -26.90 2.54 -18.54
N ALA A 600 -27.48 3.42 -19.34
CA ALA A 600 -27.88 3.12 -20.73
C ALA A 600 -26.69 3.10 -21.69
N ILE A 601 -25.51 3.58 -21.31
CA ILE A 601 -24.31 3.48 -22.14
C ILE A 601 -23.94 2.00 -22.28
N PRO A 602 -23.91 1.45 -23.52
CA PRO A 602 -23.61 0.03 -23.73
C PRO A 602 -22.18 -0.30 -23.34
N MET A 603 -21.99 -1.49 -22.76
CA MET A 603 -20.68 -2.05 -22.47
C MET A 603 -20.67 -3.53 -22.81
N PHE A 604 -19.48 -4.09 -22.97
CA PHE A 604 -19.31 -5.54 -23.10
C PHE A 604 -19.51 -6.22 -21.75
N THR A 605 -20.33 -7.28 -21.72
CA THR A 605 -20.54 -8.15 -20.56
C THR A 605 -19.84 -9.50 -20.70
N ASN A 606 -19.22 -9.71 -21.85
CA ASN A 606 -18.43 -10.88 -22.22
C ASN A 606 -17.09 -10.39 -22.80
N TRP A 607 -15.97 -10.98 -22.39
CA TRP A 607 -14.65 -10.53 -22.82
C TRP A 607 -14.33 -10.95 -24.27
N GLU A 608 -14.84 -12.09 -24.72
CA GLU A 608 -14.65 -12.57 -26.09
C GLU A 608 -15.31 -11.63 -27.12
N GLU A 609 -16.47 -11.03 -26.77
CA GLU A 609 -17.12 -10.02 -27.60
C GLU A 609 -16.29 -8.73 -27.67
N ALA A 610 -15.67 -8.33 -26.57
CA ALA A 610 -14.77 -7.16 -26.55
C ALA A 610 -13.54 -7.40 -27.45
N VAL A 611 -12.97 -8.60 -27.42
CA VAL A 611 -11.85 -8.99 -28.29
C VAL A 611 -12.28 -9.03 -29.76
N ALA A 612 -13.47 -9.55 -30.08
CA ALA A 612 -14.00 -9.57 -31.43
C ALA A 612 -14.26 -8.15 -31.98
N ASP A 613 -14.77 -7.22 -31.16
CA ASP A 613 -14.93 -5.81 -31.56
C ASP A 613 -13.58 -5.14 -31.87
N GLU A 614 -12.51 -5.51 -31.14
CA GLU A 614 -11.15 -5.05 -31.42
C GLU A 614 -10.63 -5.52 -32.80
N GLU A 615 -11.04 -6.69 -33.26
CA GLU A 615 -10.66 -7.26 -34.58
C GLU A 615 -11.36 -6.61 -35.76
N LEU A 616 -12.59 -6.15 -35.54
CA LEU A 616 -13.40 -5.51 -36.59
C LEU A 616 -12.96 -4.05 -36.86
N THR A 617 -12.14 -3.47 -36.02
CA THR A 617 -11.71 -2.06 -36.11
C THR A 617 -10.36 -1.90 -36.85
N LYS A 618 -9.96 -2.85 -37.70
CA LYS A 618 -8.77 -2.76 -38.55
C LYS A 618 -8.97 -1.88 -39.77
#